data_4cb410ce2fb197778d1e60ed4d527564
#
_entry.id   4cb410ce2fb197778d1e60ed4d527564
#
_cell.length_a   1.000
_cell.length_b   1.000
_cell.length_c   1.000
_cell.angle_alpha   90.00
_cell.angle_beta   90.00
_cell.angle_gamma   90.00
#
_symmetry.space_group_name_H-M   'P 1'
#
loop_
_entity.id
_entity.type
_entity.pdbx_description
1 polymer ?
#
loop_
_entity_poly.entity_id
_entity_poly.type
_entity_poly.pdbx_seq_one_letter_code
_entity_poly.pdbx_strand_id
1 'polypeptide(L)'
;GRYIITLYTGVCDSVDGKECGVKKIARILAKVFNEKMVLQKQKCGLRANDNTCMYTFTSEDEFTMQVGLAKAKKFDSIISGDTTLQTRLEDGKYLLAISDGMGSGPDARKSSKIAIKTLERLLKSGFNNDTALKLVNTTISANTDEDMYATLDVSILDLYKGNMKFIKNGACP
;
A
#
# COMPACT_ATOMS: atom_id res chain seq x y z
N GLY A 1 -14.07 12.78 -7.76
CA GLY A 1 -12.97 11.85 -7.41
C GLY A 1 -12.73 11.90 -5.91
N ARG A 2 -12.01 10.93 -5.36
CA ARG A 2 -11.64 10.90 -3.94
C ARG A 2 -10.85 12.16 -3.55
N TYR A 3 -11.20 12.80 -2.46
CA TYR A 3 -10.40 13.86 -1.86
C TYR A 3 -9.39 13.28 -0.88
N ILE A 4 -8.17 13.83 -0.89
CA ILE A 4 -7.13 13.57 0.11
C ILE A 4 -6.64 14.94 0.55
N ILE A 5 -6.82 15.26 1.84
CA ILE A 5 -6.58 16.60 2.40
C ILE A 5 -5.61 16.46 3.55
N THR A 6 -4.46 17.10 3.45
CA THR A 6 -3.51 17.17 4.54
C THR A 6 -3.54 18.56 5.16
N LEU A 7 -3.79 18.62 6.45
CA LEU A 7 -3.82 19.84 7.24
C LEU A 7 -2.63 19.87 8.19
N TYR A 8 -1.99 21.02 8.27
CA TYR A 8 -0.96 21.31 9.25
C TYR A 8 -1.48 22.37 10.21
N THR A 9 -1.34 22.13 11.50
CA THR A 9 -1.75 23.06 12.55
C THR A 9 -0.65 23.21 13.59
N GLY A 10 -0.65 24.32 14.32
CA GLY A 10 0.17 24.45 15.53
C GLY A 10 -0.21 23.41 16.59
N VAL A 11 0.66 23.25 17.56
CA VAL A 11 0.43 22.34 18.71
C VAL A 11 -0.75 22.86 19.52
N CYS A 12 -1.62 21.98 19.98
CA CYS A 12 -2.71 22.35 20.87
C CYS A 12 -2.22 22.50 22.33
N ASP A 13 -2.86 23.35 23.10
CA ASP A 13 -2.59 23.54 24.54
C ASP A 13 -3.11 22.38 25.42
N SER A 14 -3.57 21.31 24.82
CA SER A 14 -4.12 20.15 25.53
C SER A 14 -2.99 19.36 26.21
N VAL A 15 -2.88 19.50 27.52
CA VAL A 15 -1.85 18.85 28.35
C VAL A 15 -1.89 17.32 28.27
N ASP A 16 -3.05 16.73 27.94
CA ASP A 16 -3.25 15.27 27.94
C ASP A 16 -3.41 14.64 26.53
N GLY A 17 -3.41 15.42 25.47
CA GLY A 17 -3.61 14.91 24.09
C GLY A 17 -4.96 14.21 23.87
N LYS A 18 -5.92 14.34 24.83
CA LYS A 18 -7.20 13.61 24.82
C LYS A 18 -8.24 14.17 23.86
N GLU A 19 -8.14 15.44 23.47
CA GLU A 19 -9.09 16.07 22.56
C GLU A 19 -8.41 16.73 21.36
N CYS A 20 -7.79 15.91 20.51
CA CYS A 20 -7.52 16.39 19.15
C CYS A 20 -8.84 16.67 18.44
N GLY A 21 -9.03 17.90 17.90
CA GLY A 21 -10.25 18.32 17.21
C GLY A 21 -10.59 17.56 15.93
N VAL A 22 -10.09 16.34 15.77
CA VAL A 22 -10.22 15.47 14.59
C VAL A 22 -11.68 15.32 14.16
N LYS A 23 -12.58 15.03 15.10
CA LYS A 23 -14.03 14.88 14.80
C LYS A 23 -14.66 16.18 14.30
N LYS A 24 -14.25 17.33 14.86
CA LYS A 24 -14.73 18.64 14.45
C LYS A 24 -14.21 18.98 13.04
N ILE A 25 -12.93 18.74 12.79
CA ILE A 25 -12.30 18.95 11.49
C ILE A 25 -12.98 18.06 10.43
N ALA A 26 -13.16 16.77 10.69
CA ALA A 26 -13.84 15.86 9.78
C ALA A 26 -15.25 16.34 9.41
N ARG A 27 -16.02 16.84 10.38
CA ARG A 27 -17.38 17.41 10.14
C ARG A 27 -17.34 18.67 9.27
N ILE A 28 -16.37 19.55 9.48
CA ILE A 28 -16.20 20.76 8.67
C ILE A 28 -15.85 20.37 7.24
N LEU A 29 -14.86 19.50 7.06
CA LEU A 29 -14.46 19.01 5.74
C LEU A 29 -15.62 18.30 5.02
N ALA A 30 -16.39 17.48 5.73
CA ALA A 30 -17.56 16.82 5.17
C ALA A 30 -18.62 17.80 4.65
N LYS A 31 -18.81 18.93 5.32
CA LYS A 31 -19.72 19.99 4.85
C LYS A 31 -19.16 20.73 3.62
N VAL A 32 -17.86 21.02 3.62
CA VAL A 32 -17.20 21.78 2.52
C VAL A 32 -17.19 20.97 1.23
N PHE A 33 -16.84 19.68 1.33
CA PHE A 33 -16.70 18.81 0.17
C PHE A 33 -17.96 18.02 -0.17
N ASN A 34 -19.01 18.15 0.63
CA ASN A 34 -20.27 17.40 0.52
C ASN A 34 -20.03 15.87 0.42
N GLU A 35 -19.03 15.39 1.15
CA GLU A 35 -18.65 13.99 1.23
C GLU A 35 -18.25 13.62 2.66
N LYS A 36 -18.49 12.37 3.04
CA LYS A 36 -18.04 11.88 4.34
C LYS A 36 -16.51 11.75 4.36
N MET A 37 -15.89 12.41 5.35
CA MET A 37 -14.44 12.48 5.48
C MET A 37 -13.97 11.69 6.70
N VAL A 38 -12.96 10.85 6.50
CA VAL A 38 -12.37 10.01 7.56
C VAL A 38 -10.89 10.32 7.73
N LEU A 39 -10.41 10.26 8.98
CA LEU A 39 -8.99 10.43 9.28
C LEU A 39 -8.20 9.21 8.80
N GLN A 40 -7.20 9.44 7.95
CA GLN A 40 -6.31 8.40 7.44
C GLN A 40 -4.98 8.35 8.20
N LYS A 41 -4.37 9.52 8.42
CA LYS A 41 -3.07 9.65 9.12
C LYS A 41 -3.13 10.80 10.11
N GLN A 42 -2.40 10.64 11.22
CA GLN A 42 -2.22 11.69 12.22
C GLN A 42 -0.80 11.66 12.75
N LYS A 43 -0.14 12.83 12.80
CA LYS A 43 1.09 13.07 13.53
C LYS A 43 0.82 14.15 14.57
N CYS A 44 1.00 13.82 15.84
CA CYS A 44 0.86 14.78 16.93
C CYS A 44 2.21 15.47 17.19
N GLY A 45 2.26 16.79 17.07
CA GLY A 45 3.48 17.57 17.31
C GLY A 45 3.98 17.43 18.75
N LEU A 46 3.11 17.48 19.75
CA LEU A 46 3.48 17.29 21.17
C LEU A 46 4.20 15.96 21.40
N ARG A 47 3.69 14.86 20.85
CA ARG A 47 4.33 13.55 20.99
C ARG A 47 5.59 13.38 20.18
N ALA A 48 5.72 14.11 19.07
CA ALA A 48 6.87 14.05 18.19
C ALA A 48 7.96 15.08 18.55
N ASN A 49 7.76 15.87 19.61
CA ASN A 49 8.57 17.02 19.96
C ASN A 49 8.79 17.97 18.77
N ASP A 50 7.69 18.25 18.07
CA ASP A 50 7.62 19.08 16.87
C ASP A 50 6.56 20.17 17.11
N ASN A 51 6.71 21.32 16.49
CA ASN A 51 5.77 22.45 16.68
C ASN A 51 4.53 22.34 15.82
N THR A 52 4.38 21.25 15.05
CA THR A 52 3.31 21.07 14.07
C THR A 52 2.60 19.72 14.21
N CYS A 53 1.28 19.77 14.20
CA CYS A 53 0.45 18.58 14.04
C CYS A 53 0.06 18.43 12.57
N MET A 54 0.00 17.19 12.08
CA MET A 54 -0.42 16.85 10.72
C MET A 54 -1.62 15.90 10.77
N TYR A 55 -2.63 16.18 9.97
CA TYR A 55 -3.81 15.34 9.81
C TYR A 55 -4.07 15.12 8.33
N THR A 56 -4.16 13.87 7.90
CA THR A 56 -4.59 13.54 6.54
C THR A 56 -5.98 12.91 6.59
N PHE A 57 -6.94 13.60 5.98
CA PHE A 57 -8.31 13.14 5.80
C PHE A 57 -8.51 12.65 4.37
N THR A 58 -9.36 11.67 4.18
CA THR A 58 -9.76 11.17 2.86
C THR A 58 -11.26 10.98 2.80
N SER A 59 -11.85 11.07 1.59
CA SER A 59 -13.22 10.60 1.37
C SER A 59 -13.35 9.17 1.89
N GLU A 60 -14.49 8.86 2.56
CA GLU A 60 -14.76 7.52 3.07
C GLU A 60 -14.92 6.53 1.91
N ASP A 61 -14.44 5.32 2.11
CA ASP A 61 -14.65 4.24 1.15
C ASP A 61 -16.13 3.80 1.15
N GLU A 62 -16.73 3.57 -0.03
CA GLU A 62 -18.09 3.04 -0.16
C GLU A 62 -18.14 1.52 0.02
N PHE A 63 -17.02 0.85 -0.21
CA PHE A 63 -16.89 -0.59 -0.15
C PHE A 63 -15.91 -1.00 0.95
N THR A 64 -16.12 -2.19 1.48
CA THR A 64 -15.18 -2.85 2.42
C THR A 64 -14.59 -4.08 1.78
N MET A 65 -13.38 -4.44 2.20
CA MET A 65 -12.67 -5.61 1.70
C MET A 65 -12.24 -6.50 2.87
N GLN A 66 -12.44 -7.80 2.70
CA GLN A 66 -11.84 -8.80 3.56
C GLN A 66 -10.86 -9.64 2.74
N VAL A 67 -9.68 -9.89 3.28
CA VAL A 67 -8.64 -10.67 2.61
C VAL A 67 -8.32 -11.90 3.46
N GLY A 68 -8.47 -13.07 2.85
CA GLY A 68 -7.97 -14.33 3.39
C GLY A 68 -6.65 -14.70 2.70
N LEU A 69 -5.66 -15.13 3.45
CA LEU A 69 -4.39 -15.63 2.93
C LEU A 69 -4.18 -17.07 3.37
N ALA A 70 -4.03 -17.97 2.40
CA ALA A 70 -3.59 -19.34 2.62
C ALA A 70 -2.26 -19.57 1.90
N LYS A 71 -1.34 -20.29 2.53
CA LYS A 71 -0.02 -20.59 1.99
C LYS A 71 0.30 -22.07 2.17
N ALA A 72 0.60 -22.75 1.08
CA ALA A 72 1.09 -24.13 1.11
C ALA A 72 2.58 -24.16 0.79
N LYS A 73 3.28 -25.17 1.30
CA LYS A 73 4.69 -25.46 0.99
C LYS A 73 4.74 -26.75 0.18
N LYS A 74 5.71 -26.83 -0.73
CA LYS A 74 6.06 -28.09 -1.39
C LYS A 74 6.60 -29.07 -0.37
N PHE A 75 6.29 -30.37 -0.49
CA PHE A 75 6.55 -31.40 0.52
C PHE A 75 8.01 -31.43 1.00
N ASP A 76 8.98 -31.23 0.11
CA ASP A 76 10.42 -31.27 0.40
C ASP A 76 11.08 -29.89 0.58
N SER A 77 10.29 -28.81 0.70
CA SER A 77 10.84 -27.45 0.80
C SER A 77 10.62 -26.84 2.18
N ILE A 78 11.70 -26.39 2.80
CA ILE A 78 11.66 -25.68 4.09
C ILE A 78 11.04 -24.29 3.91
N ILE A 79 11.24 -23.67 2.74
CA ILE A 79 10.85 -22.28 2.43
C ILE A 79 10.07 -22.24 1.11
N SER A 80 8.90 -21.60 1.10
CA SER A 80 8.18 -21.28 -0.14
C SER A 80 8.86 -20.12 -0.87
N GLY A 81 9.00 -20.20 -2.19
CA GLY A 81 9.49 -19.13 -3.06
C GLY A 81 8.53 -17.93 -3.14
N ASP A 82 7.24 -18.13 -2.82
CA ASP A 82 6.22 -17.12 -2.96
C ASP A 82 6.34 -16.00 -1.93
N THR A 83 6.08 -14.79 -2.37
CA THR A 83 5.93 -13.61 -1.52
C THR A 83 4.59 -12.94 -1.80
N THR A 84 3.89 -12.55 -0.74
CA THR A 84 2.61 -11.86 -0.81
C THR A 84 2.73 -10.47 -0.20
N LEU A 85 1.95 -9.52 -0.72
CA LEU A 85 1.83 -8.16 -0.21
C LEU A 85 0.36 -7.78 -0.10
N GLN A 86 0.04 -7.12 1.00
CA GLN A 86 -1.22 -6.43 1.20
C GLN A 86 -0.91 -5.08 1.84
N THR A 87 -1.21 -3.99 1.15
CA THR A 87 -0.95 -2.63 1.66
C THR A 87 -1.91 -1.61 1.07
N ARG A 88 -2.09 -0.49 1.77
CA ARG A 88 -2.81 0.67 1.25
C ARG A 88 -1.82 1.62 0.60
N LEU A 89 -2.16 2.13 -0.58
CA LEU A 89 -1.40 3.14 -1.32
C LEU A 89 -1.73 4.55 -0.81
N GLU A 90 -0.90 5.53 -1.16
CA GLU A 90 -1.09 6.93 -0.76
C GLU A 90 -2.37 7.55 -1.34
N ASP A 91 -2.81 7.10 -2.53
CA ASP A 91 -4.06 7.51 -3.17
C ASP A 91 -5.31 6.82 -2.58
N GLY A 92 -5.14 6.05 -1.51
CA GLY A 92 -6.19 5.36 -0.77
C GLY A 92 -6.65 4.03 -1.37
N LYS A 93 -6.09 3.59 -2.48
CA LYS A 93 -6.36 2.26 -3.06
C LYS A 93 -5.65 1.16 -2.27
N TYR A 94 -6.12 -0.05 -2.39
CA TYR A 94 -5.46 -1.24 -1.86
C TYR A 94 -4.67 -1.95 -2.95
N LEU A 95 -3.45 -2.34 -2.59
CA LEU A 95 -2.57 -3.17 -3.39
C LEU A 95 -2.52 -4.56 -2.78
N LEU A 96 -2.93 -5.55 -3.54
CA LEU A 96 -2.70 -6.97 -3.28
C LEU A 96 -1.75 -7.48 -4.34
N ALA A 97 -0.70 -8.17 -3.94
CA ALA A 97 0.24 -8.74 -4.90
C ALA A 97 0.75 -10.09 -4.43
N ILE A 98 0.95 -10.98 -5.38
CA ILE A 98 1.60 -12.27 -5.22
C ILE A 98 2.73 -12.33 -6.22
N SER A 99 3.87 -12.81 -5.79
CA SER A 99 5.04 -13.08 -6.63
C SER A 99 5.55 -14.47 -6.33
N ASP A 100 5.69 -15.27 -7.36
CA ASP A 100 6.35 -16.57 -7.31
C ASP A 100 7.76 -16.42 -7.87
N GLY A 101 8.76 -16.78 -7.07
CA GLY A 101 10.16 -16.82 -7.51
C GLY A 101 10.46 -18.12 -8.21
N MET A 102 11.13 -18.06 -9.35
CA MET A 102 11.50 -19.23 -10.15
C MET A 102 12.35 -20.20 -9.33
N GLY A 103 12.02 -21.49 -9.41
CA GLY A 103 12.71 -22.54 -8.67
C GLY A 103 12.15 -22.79 -7.28
N SER A 104 13.00 -23.16 -6.34
CA SER A 104 12.62 -23.44 -4.95
C SER A 104 13.71 -22.97 -3.98
N GLY A 105 13.31 -22.75 -2.74
CA GLY A 105 14.24 -22.42 -1.66
C GLY A 105 14.54 -20.92 -1.51
N PRO A 106 15.70 -20.58 -0.90
CA PRO A 106 16.04 -19.21 -0.50
C PRO A 106 16.15 -18.22 -1.67
N ASP A 107 16.68 -18.65 -2.79
CA ASP A 107 16.93 -17.77 -3.95
C ASP A 107 15.64 -17.39 -4.67
N ALA A 108 14.74 -18.36 -4.88
CA ALA A 108 13.39 -18.09 -5.39
C ALA A 108 12.64 -17.09 -4.49
N ARG A 109 12.74 -17.28 -3.17
CA ARG A 109 12.17 -16.34 -2.20
C ARG A 109 12.83 -14.95 -2.24
N LYS A 110 14.14 -14.88 -2.49
CA LYS A 110 14.86 -13.61 -2.61
C LYS A 110 14.34 -12.81 -3.81
N SER A 111 14.19 -13.45 -4.97
CA SER A 111 13.68 -12.83 -6.19
C SER A 111 12.24 -12.32 -6.03
N SER A 112 11.33 -13.17 -5.55
CA SER A 112 9.95 -12.76 -5.30
C SER A 112 9.84 -11.61 -4.28
N LYS A 113 10.68 -11.61 -3.23
CA LYS A 113 10.73 -10.54 -2.24
C LYS A 113 11.28 -9.23 -2.81
N ILE A 114 12.28 -9.28 -3.69
CA ILE A 114 12.79 -8.09 -4.41
C ILE A 114 11.68 -7.52 -5.29
N ALA A 115 11.01 -8.36 -6.09
CA ALA A 115 9.91 -7.96 -6.95
C ALA A 115 8.81 -7.21 -6.16
N ILE A 116 8.30 -7.83 -5.11
CA ILE A 116 7.22 -7.28 -4.27
C ILE A 116 7.64 -5.98 -3.59
N LYS A 117 8.82 -5.92 -2.99
CA LYS A 117 9.29 -4.71 -2.28
C LYS A 117 9.55 -3.55 -3.24
N THR A 118 10.10 -3.83 -4.42
CA THR A 118 10.32 -2.80 -5.44
C THR A 118 8.99 -2.26 -5.95
N LEU A 119 8.04 -3.15 -6.27
CA LEU A 119 6.69 -2.75 -6.68
C LEU A 119 6.01 -1.86 -5.61
N GLU A 120 6.03 -2.29 -4.36
CA GLU A 120 5.43 -1.54 -3.25
C GLU A 120 6.02 -0.13 -3.14
N ARG A 121 7.34 -0.01 -3.16
CA ARG A 121 8.03 1.28 -3.04
C ARG A 121 7.69 2.22 -4.19
N LEU A 122 7.72 1.71 -5.42
CA LEU A 122 7.42 2.52 -6.61
C LEU A 122 5.98 3.02 -6.60
N LEU A 123 5.01 2.14 -6.32
CA LEU A 123 3.60 2.53 -6.27
C LEU A 123 3.30 3.48 -5.10
N LYS A 124 3.92 3.30 -3.93
CA LYS A 124 3.81 4.25 -2.81
C LYS A 124 4.46 5.60 -3.11
N SER A 125 5.47 5.64 -3.95
CA SER A 125 6.11 6.88 -4.42
C SER A 125 5.35 7.56 -5.57
N GLY A 126 4.18 7.03 -5.97
CA GLY A 126 3.32 7.64 -6.98
C GLY A 126 3.66 7.30 -8.43
N PHE A 127 4.56 6.34 -8.68
CA PHE A 127 4.80 5.85 -10.04
C PHE A 127 3.54 5.20 -10.60
N ASN A 128 3.28 5.42 -11.90
CA ASN A 128 2.20 4.70 -12.57
C ASN A 128 2.52 3.19 -12.68
N ASN A 129 1.47 2.39 -12.82
CA ASN A 129 1.57 0.93 -12.78
C ASN A 129 2.53 0.36 -13.84
N ASP A 130 2.45 0.89 -15.06
CA ASP A 130 3.24 0.37 -16.19
C ASP A 130 4.74 0.67 -16.02
N THR A 131 5.07 1.87 -15.55
CA THR A 131 6.44 2.25 -15.20
C THR A 131 6.96 1.44 -14.02
N ALA A 132 6.16 1.26 -12.97
CA ALA A 132 6.54 0.46 -11.82
C ALA A 132 6.85 -0.98 -12.21
N LEU A 133 6.03 -1.61 -13.05
CA LEU A 133 6.27 -2.98 -13.52
C LEU A 133 7.53 -3.10 -14.37
N LYS A 134 7.77 -2.16 -15.29
CA LYS A 134 9.02 -2.14 -16.09
C LYS A 134 10.25 -2.04 -15.20
N LEU A 135 10.24 -1.16 -14.20
CA LEU A 135 11.34 -1.00 -13.26
C LEU A 135 11.53 -2.23 -12.38
N VAL A 136 10.45 -2.91 -11.95
CA VAL A 136 10.55 -4.18 -11.22
C VAL A 136 11.28 -5.22 -12.06
N ASN A 137 10.88 -5.40 -13.32
CA ASN A 137 11.54 -6.35 -14.21
C ASN A 137 13.04 -6.05 -14.38
N THR A 138 13.39 -4.79 -14.63
CA THR A 138 14.78 -4.36 -14.72
C THR A 138 15.57 -4.63 -13.43
N THR A 139 14.93 -4.39 -12.27
CA THR A 139 15.55 -4.60 -10.96
C THR A 139 15.81 -6.09 -10.70
N ILE A 140 14.86 -6.96 -11.06
CA ILE A 140 15.04 -8.41 -10.92
C ILE A 140 16.21 -8.86 -11.79
N SER A 141 16.22 -8.51 -13.09
CA SER A 141 17.27 -8.88 -14.02
C SER A 141 18.66 -8.37 -13.61
N ALA A 142 18.74 -7.24 -12.92
CA ALA A 142 20.01 -6.68 -12.46
C ALA A 142 20.55 -7.27 -11.14
N ASN A 143 19.68 -7.88 -10.33
CA ASN A 143 20.03 -8.36 -8.99
C ASN A 143 20.04 -9.89 -8.85
N THR A 144 19.80 -10.59 -9.94
CA THR A 144 19.78 -12.07 -9.97
C THR A 144 20.67 -12.57 -11.08
N ASP A 145 21.20 -13.78 -10.91
CA ASP A 145 21.91 -14.47 -11.96
C ASP A 145 21.00 -14.67 -13.19
N GLU A 146 21.57 -14.83 -14.38
CA GLU A 146 20.91 -14.71 -15.69
C GLU A 146 19.61 -15.54 -15.86
N ASP A 147 19.37 -16.52 -15.00
CA ASP A 147 18.24 -17.45 -15.09
C ASP A 147 17.14 -17.24 -14.02
N MET A 148 17.21 -16.20 -13.22
CA MET A 148 16.24 -15.99 -12.14
C MET A 148 15.14 -15.00 -12.49
N TYR A 149 13.92 -15.49 -12.55
CA TYR A 149 12.71 -14.71 -12.80
C TYR A 149 11.77 -14.76 -11.60
N ALA A 150 10.92 -13.77 -11.48
CA ALA A 150 9.80 -13.78 -10.55
C ALA A 150 8.54 -13.33 -11.30
N THR A 151 7.46 -14.05 -11.09
CA THR A 151 6.15 -13.65 -11.60
C THR A 151 5.54 -12.55 -10.73
N LEU A 152 4.63 -11.78 -11.28
CA LEU A 152 3.82 -10.82 -10.54
C LEU A 152 2.35 -10.96 -10.92
N ASP A 153 1.51 -11.21 -9.92
CA ASP A 153 0.06 -11.12 -10.02
C ASP A 153 -0.40 -10.02 -9.04
N VAL A 154 -0.95 -8.95 -9.60
CA VAL A 154 -1.22 -7.71 -8.87
C VAL A 154 -2.67 -7.31 -9.04
N SER A 155 -3.33 -7.01 -7.93
CA SER A 155 -4.67 -6.45 -7.90
C SER A 155 -4.65 -5.09 -7.20
N ILE A 156 -5.17 -4.06 -7.87
CA ILE A 156 -5.33 -2.72 -7.31
C ILE A 156 -6.81 -2.42 -7.18
N LEU A 157 -7.27 -2.25 -5.94
CA LEU A 157 -8.67 -2.05 -5.61
C LEU A 157 -8.92 -0.61 -5.18
N ASP A 158 -9.87 0.04 -5.85
CA ASP A 158 -10.39 1.34 -5.44
C ASP A 158 -11.71 1.13 -4.69
N LEU A 159 -11.64 1.10 -3.37
CA LEU A 159 -12.82 0.89 -2.52
C LEU A 159 -13.75 2.11 -2.47
N TYR A 160 -13.30 3.27 -2.91
CA TYR A 160 -14.13 4.46 -3.05
C TYR A 160 -15.07 4.35 -4.27
N LYS A 161 -14.60 3.73 -5.37
CA LYS A 161 -15.36 3.59 -6.62
C LYS A 161 -15.87 2.16 -6.87
N GLY A 162 -15.43 1.18 -6.11
CA GLY A 162 -15.73 -0.23 -6.37
C GLY A 162 -15.00 -0.82 -7.60
N ASN A 163 -13.90 -0.21 -8.03
CA ASN A 163 -13.16 -0.66 -9.20
C ASN A 163 -11.96 -1.53 -8.81
N MET A 164 -11.69 -2.56 -9.61
CA MET A 164 -10.52 -3.42 -9.46
C MET A 164 -9.75 -3.48 -10.78
N LYS A 165 -8.44 -3.34 -10.72
CA LYS A 165 -7.51 -3.52 -11.83
C LYS A 165 -6.63 -4.71 -11.55
N PHE A 166 -6.60 -5.67 -12.47
CA PHE A 166 -5.67 -6.80 -12.44
C PHE A 166 -4.51 -6.55 -13.38
N ILE A 167 -3.31 -6.92 -12.96
CA ILE A 167 -2.09 -6.82 -13.74
C ILE A 167 -1.31 -8.10 -13.51
N LYS A 168 -1.01 -8.81 -14.60
CA LYS A 168 -0.22 -10.04 -14.58
C LYS A 168 1.06 -9.86 -15.37
N ASN A 169 2.15 -10.35 -14.83
CA ASN A 169 3.43 -10.34 -15.47
C ASN A 169 4.15 -11.68 -15.21
N GLY A 170 4.22 -12.54 -16.23
CA GLY A 170 4.76 -13.88 -16.13
C GLY A 170 3.93 -14.87 -15.29
N ALA A 171 2.86 -14.43 -14.66
CA ALA A 171 1.95 -15.30 -13.90
C ALA A 171 0.98 -16.03 -14.84
N CYS A 172 0.57 -17.25 -14.45
CA CYS A 172 -0.44 -18.01 -15.20
C CYS A 172 -1.74 -17.20 -15.36
N PRO A 173 -2.44 -17.36 -16.50
CA PRO A 173 -3.70 -16.67 -16.75
C PRO A 173 -4.81 -17.05 -15.77
#